data_8872f725e28772ca25f3773d955275b7
#
_entry.id   8872f725e28772ca25f3773d955275b7
#
_cell.length_a   1.000
_cell.length_b   1.000
_cell.length_c   1.000
_cell.angle_alpha   90.00
_cell.angle_beta   90.00
_cell.angle_gamma   90.00
#
_symmetry.space_group_name_H-M   'P 1'
#
loop_
_entity.id
_entity.type
_entity.pdbx_description
1 polymer ?
#
loop_
_entity_poly.entity_id
_entity_poly.type
_entity_poly.pdbx_seq_one_letter_code
_entity_poly.pdbx_strand_id
1 'polypeptide(L)'
;MGAAARGVDAEGGYLLGIAPRFFDEPGILYQHCTEFIMTETMRERKHLLEEKSQATIVVPGGIGTYEEFFEILTLKSLNRLDRAIVFYNINGYYDLMRQLLAHTAKEKFMEPAILDMCKFMDKPEEILD
;
A
#
# COMPACT_ATOMS: atom_id res chain seq x y z
N MET A 1 -2.75 6.77 -6.46
CA MET A 1 -1.43 6.37 -6.99
C MET A 1 -0.84 7.44 -7.92
N GLY A 2 -1.56 8.03 -8.86
CA GLY A 2 -1.02 9.03 -9.79
C GLY A 2 -0.34 10.25 -9.14
N ALA A 3 -0.84 10.76 -8.02
CA ALA A 3 -0.20 11.86 -7.31
C ALA A 3 1.19 11.48 -6.76
N ALA A 4 1.32 10.30 -6.18
CA ALA A 4 2.62 9.80 -5.70
C ALA A 4 3.59 9.58 -6.87
N ALA A 5 3.13 9.00 -7.98
CA ALA A 5 3.94 8.81 -9.17
C ALA A 5 4.46 10.15 -9.73
N ARG A 6 3.59 11.16 -9.85
CA ARG A 6 4.02 12.51 -10.28
C ARG A 6 5.03 13.16 -9.32
N GLY A 7 4.89 12.93 -8.02
CA GLY A 7 5.84 13.44 -7.03
C GLY A 7 7.23 12.83 -7.20
N VAL A 8 7.32 11.52 -7.37
CA VAL A 8 8.60 10.82 -7.61
C VAL A 8 9.25 11.29 -8.92
N ASP A 9 8.45 11.38 -10.00
CA ASP A 9 8.92 11.82 -11.30
C ASP A 9 9.43 13.26 -11.28
N ALA A 10 8.72 14.17 -10.60
CA ALA A 10 9.12 15.59 -10.47
C ALA A 10 10.48 15.76 -9.77
N GLU A 11 10.81 14.88 -8.86
CA GLU A 11 12.10 14.89 -8.13
C GLU A 11 13.18 14.00 -8.82
N GLY A 12 12.90 13.47 -10.02
CA GLY A 12 13.81 12.60 -10.76
C GLY A 12 14.09 11.27 -10.09
N GLY A 13 13.19 10.80 -9.22
CA GLY A 13 13.32 9.53 -8.52
C GLY A 13 13.02 8.32 -9.42
N TYR A 14 13.52 7.14 -9.03
CA TYR A 14 13.21 5.90 -9.72
C TYR A 14 11.76 5.48 -9.46
N LEU A 15 11.00 5.28 -10.51
CA LEU A 15 9.59 4.91 -10.47
C LEU A 15 9.35 3.63 -11.26
N LEU A 16 9.02 2.55 -10.55
CA LEU A 16 8.59 1.28 -11.14
C LEU A 16 7.05 1.19 -11.12
N GLY A 17 6.44 1.14 -12.29
CA GLY A 17 5.03 0.84 -12.47
C GLY A 17 4.79 -0.66 -12.69
N ILE A 18 3.78 -1.23 -12.05
CA ILE A 18 3.36 -2.63 -12.26
C ILE A 18 1.84 -2.66 -12.40
N ALA A 19 1.34 -3.08 -13.55
CA ALA A 19 -0.10 -3.18 -13.79
C ALA A 19 -0.45 -4.36 -14.70
N PRO A 20 -1.63 -4.95 -14.55
CA PRO A 20 -2.10 -5.97 -15.48
C PRO A 20 -2.52 -5.32 -16.82
N ARG A 21 -2.37 -6.09 -17.91
CA ARG A 21 -2.67 -5.63 -19.28
C ARG A 21 -4.07 -5.07 -19.45
N PHE A 22 -5.05 -5.60 -18.73
CA PHE A 22 -6.44 -5.10 -18.84
C PHE A 22 -6.64 -3.69 -18.25
N PHE A 23 -5.63 -3.09 -17.62
CA PHE A 23 -5.61 -1.68 -17.25
C PHE A 23 -4.88 -0.79 -18.28
N ASP A 24 -4.36 -1.38 -19.36
CA ASP A 24 -3.68 -0.63 -20.43
C ASP A 24 -4.70 0.07 -21.33
N GLU A 25 -5.39 1.05 -20.74
CA GLU A 25 -6.33 1.93 -21.42
C GLU A 25 -5.82 3.38 -21.38
N PRO A 26 -6.13 4.20 -22.39
CA PRO A 26 -5.70 5.60 -22.42
C PRO A 26 -6.12 6.36 -21.15
N GLY A 27 -5.16 7.00 -20.49
CA GLY A 27 -5.38 7.82 -19.29
C GLY A 27 -5.43 7.07 -17.96
N ILE A 28 -5.32 5.74 -17.95
CA ILE A 28 -5.31 4.96 -16.70
C ILE A 28 -3.90 4.82 -16.13
N LEU A 29 -2.93 4.43 -16.95
CA LEU A 29 -1.57 4.20 -16.51
C LEU A 29 -0.72 5.46 -16.59
N TYR A 30 0.16 5.65 -15.58
CA TYR A 30 1.12 6.73 -15.60
C TYR A 30 2.25 6.43 -16.59
N GLN A 31 2.44 7.32 -17.57
CA GLN A 31 3.31 7.08 -18.73
C GLN A 31 4.79 7.41 -18.49
N HIS A 32 5.12 8.11 -17.39
CA HIS A 32 6.47 8.60 -17.10
C HIS A 32 7.19 7.73 -16.04
N CYS A 33 6.88 6.44 -15.98
CA CYS A 33 7.63 5.52 -15.13
C CYS A 33 9.05 5.32 -15.69
N THR A 34 10.04 5.20 -14.78
CA THR A 34 11.40 4.83 -15.16
C THR A 34 11.43 3.42 -15.76
N GLU A 35 10.64 2.52 -15.19
CA GLU A 35 10.42 1.16 -15.67
C GLU A 35 8.95 0.80 -15.50
N PHE A 36 8.42 0.00 -16.42
CA PHE A 36 7.04 -0.48 -16.33
C PHE A 36 6.96 -1.97 -16.64
N ILE A 37 6.33 -2.73 -15.75
CA ILE A 37 6.10 -4.16 -15.92
C ILE A 37 4.60 -4.40 -16.13
N MET A 38 4.26 -4.97 -17.29
CA MET A 38 2.91 -5.44 -17.59
C MET A 38 2.77 -6.89 -17.16
N THR A 39 1.73 -7.19 -16.39
CA THR A 39 1.39 -8.55 -15.96
C THR A 39 0.15 -9.06 -16.66
N GLU A 40 -0.05 -10.38 -16.71
CA GLU A 40 -1.26 -10.98 -17.30
C GLU A 40 -2.41 -10.99 -16.28
N THR A 41 -2.11 -11.10 -14.99
CA THR A 41 -3.12 -11.23 -13.93
C THR A 41 -2.87 -10.24 -12.78
N MET A 42 -3.91 -9.96 -11.99
CA MET A 42 -3.78 -9.22 -10.73
C MET A 42 -2.90 -9.97 -9.72
N ARG A 43 -2.90 -11.29 -9.74
CA ARG A 43 -2.09 -12.11 -8.85
C ARG A 43 -0.59 -11.92 -9.12
N GLU A 44 -0.19 -11.95 -10.39
CA GLU A 44 1.20 -11.66 -10.78
C GLU A 44 1.61 -10.25 -10.38
N ARG A 45 0.74 -9.26 -10.61
CA ARG A 45 0.98 -7.88 -10.18
C ARG A 45 1.26 -7.80 -8.68
N LYS A 46 0.39 -8.38 -7.86
CA LYS A 46 0.54 -8.35 -6.41
C LYS A 46 1.82 -9.05 -5.95
N HIS A 47 2.14 -10.19 -6.53
CA HIS A 47 3.37 -10.93 -6.25
C HIS A 47 4.63 -10.09 -6.57
N LEU A 48 4.67 -9.43 -7.73
CA LEU A 48 5.79 -8.56 -8.08
C LEU A 48 5.91 -7.33 -7.17
N LEU A 49 4.79 -6.73 -6.76
CA LEU A 49 4.79 -5.65 -5.79
C LEU A 49 5.36 -6.10 -4.43
N GLU A 50 5.00 -7.30 -3.99
CA GLU A 50 5.56 -7.90 -2.78
C GLU A 50 7.06 -8.17 -2.92
N GLU A 51 7.49 -8.82 -4.01
CA GLU A 51 8.89 -9.18 -4.21
C GLU A 51 9.81 -7.94 -4.29
N LYS A 52 9.35 -6.88 -4.97
CA LYS A 52 10.18 -5.72 -5.30
C LYS A 52 10.12 -4.59 -4.26
N SER A 53 9.33 -4.71 -3.21
CA SER A 53 9.19 -3.65 -2.20
C SER A 53 9.74 -4.07 -0.84
N GLN A 54 10.33 -3.13 -0.10
CA GLN A 54 10.86 -3.32 1.25
C GLN A 54 9.93 -2.77 2.34
N ALA A 55 9.02 -1.87 1.96
CA ALA A 55 8.02 -1.29 2.85
C ALA A 55 6.73 -1.00 2.06
N THR A 56 5.64 -0.81 2.77
CA THR A 56 4.35 -0.46 2.19
C THR A 56 3.83 0.83 2.81
N ILE A 57 3.57 1.83 1.97
CA ILE A 57 2.90 3.07 2.37
C ILE A 57 1.49 3.05 1.81
N VAL A 58 0.51 3.05 2.70
CA VAL A 58 -0.91 3.06 2.36
C VAL A 58 -1.39 4.50 2.29
N VAL A 59 -1.55 5.01 1.08
CA VAL A 59 -2.08 6.36 0.83
C VAL A 59 -3.60 6.34 0.76
N PRO A 60 -4.30 7.48 0.95
CA PRO A 60 -5.75 7.55 0.79
C PRO A 60 -6.22 6.91 -0.52
N GLY A 61 -7.18 5.99 -0.42
CA GLY A 61 -7.67 5.22 -1.55
C GLY A 61 -8.98 4.50 -1.22
N GLY A 62 -9.47 3.71 -2.13
CA GLY A 62 -10.73 2.98 -2.03
C GLY A 62 -10.58 1.48 -1.76
N ILE A 63 -11.55 0.71 -2.26
CA ILE A 63 -11.66 -0.74 -2.01
C ILE A 63 -10.40 -1.52 -2.43
N GLY A 64 -9.79 -1.17 -3.57
CA GLY A 64 -8.55 -1.83 -4.02
C GLY A 64 -7.39 -1.62 -3.05
N THR A 65 -7.28 -0.41 -2.47
CA THR A 65 -6.27 -0.10 -1.44
C THR A 65 -6.51 -0.92 -0.17
N TYR A 66 -7.77 -1.07 0.24
CA TYR A 66 -8.13 -1.87 1.41
C TYR A 66 -7.85 -3.37 1.16
N GLU A 67 -8.17 -3.87 -0.01
CA GLU A 67 -7.89 -5.25 -0.40
C GLU A 67 -6.39 -5.55 -0.33
N GLU A 68 -5.55 -4.72 -0.94
CA GLU A 68 -4.09 -4.85 -0.90
C GLU A 68 -3.54 -4.73 0.53
N PHE A 69 -4.04 -3.77 1.31
CA PHE A 69 -3.63 -3.60 2.71
C PHE A 69 -3.94 -4.84 3.56
N PHE A 70 -5.17 -5.35 3.51
CA PHE A 70 -5.56 -6.51 4.32
C PHE A 70 -4.84 -7.79 3.90
N GLU A 71 -4.52 -7.96 2.62
CA GLU A 71 -3.68 -9.06 2.15
C GLU A 71 -2.27 -8.98 2.78
N ILE A 72 -1.61 -7.82 2.70
CA ILE A 72 -0.27 -7.60 3.26
C ILE A 72 -0.28 -7.76 4.79
N LEU A 73 -1.27 -7.20 5.48
CA LEU A 73 -1.41 -7.36 6.93
C LEU A 73 -1.60 -8.82 7.33
N THR A 74 -2.39 -9.57 6.56
CA THR A 74 -2.60 -11.00 6.78
C THR A 74 -1.30 -11.79 6.61
N LEU A 75 -0.56 -11.55 5.53
CA LEU A 75 0.73 -12.20 5.30
C LEU A 75 1.72 -11.89 6.41
N LYS A 76 1.76 -10.64 6.88
CA LYS A 76 2.61 -10.24 8.01
C LYS A 76 2.20 -10.94 9.29
N SER A 77 0.91 -11.02 9.60
CA SER A 77 0.41 -11.71 10.80
C SER A 77 0.70 -13.21 10.82
N LEU A 78 0.85 -13.80 9.63
CA LEU A 78 1.23 -15.21 9.45
C LEU A 78 2.75 -15.43 9.34
N ASN A 79 3.57 -14.41 9.61
CA ASN A 79 5.02 -14.43 9.46
C ASN A 79 5.48 -14.84 8.04
N ARG A 80 4.70 -14.49 7.02
CA ARG A 80 5.02 -14.72 5.60
C ARG A 80 5.62 -13.49 4.93
N LEU A 81 5.53 -12.35 5.59
CA LEU A 81 6.03 -11.07 5.12
C LEU A 81 6.61 -10.30 6.31
N ASP A 82 7.86 -9.84 6.19
CA ASP A 82 8.49 -8.99 7.20
C ASP A 82 8.90 -7.66 6.58
N ARG A 83 7.96 -6.70 6.61
CA ARG A 83 8.20 -5.32 6.16
C ARG A 83 7.37 -4.33 6.95
N ALA A 84 7.80 -3.07 6.95
CA ALA A 84 7.03 -1.98 7.52
C ALA A 84 5.74 -1.72 6.73
N ILE A 85 4.65 -1.47 7.44
CA ILE A 85 3.37 -1.03 6.88
C ILE A 85 3.00 0.27 7.57
N VAL A 86 2.85 1.34 6.79
CA VAL A 86 2.53 2.67 7.31
C VAL A 86 1.36 3.27 6.55
N PHE A 87 0.35 3.72 7.28
CA PHE A 87 -0.71 4.56 6.72
C PHE A 87 -0.28 6.02 6.72
N TYR A 88 -0.33 6.65 5.55
CA TYR A 88 -0.28 8.10 5.46
C TYR A 88 -1.67 8.66 5.76
N ASN A 89 -1.86 9.07 7.02
CA ASN A 89 -3.17 9.46 7.56
C ASN A 89 -3.45 10.94 7.37
N ILE A 90 -3.23 11.44 6.16
CA ILE A 90 -3.48 12.85 5.82
C ILE A 90 -4.92 13.24 6.16
N ASN A 91 -5.06 14.34 6.90
CA ASN A 91 -6.36 14.88 7.35
C ASN A 91 -7.25 13.86 8.09
N GLY A 92 -6.66 12.86 8.75
CA GLY A 92 -7.41 11.85 9.50
C GLY A 92 -8.17 10.85 8.61
N TYR A 93 -7.82 10.73 7.32
CA TYR A 93 -8.53 9.86 6.39
C TYR A 93 -8.65 8.42 6.89
N TYR A 94 -7.64 7.90 7.57
CA TYR A 94 -7.58 6.55 8.10
C TYR A 94 -7.96 6.41 9.58
N ASP A 95 -8.51 7.44 10.22
CA ASP A 95 -8.96 7.34 11.62
C ASP A 95 -10.03 6.26 11.80
N LEU A 96 -10.94 6.10 10.85
CA LEU A 96 -11.95 5.03 10.86
C LEU A 96 -11.32 3.64 10.68
N MET A 97 -10.27 3.50 9.87
CA MET A 97 -9.53 2.25 9.74
C MET A 97 -8.85 1.87 11.05
N ARG A 98 -8.20 2.82 11.71
CA ARG A 98 -7.61 2.63 13.04
C ARG A 98 -8.66 2.15 14.06
N GLN A 99 -9.84 2.79 14.05
CA GLN A 99 -10.97 2.39 14.91
C GLN A 99 -11.50 1.01 14.57
N LEU A 100 -11.62 0.66 13.28
CA LEU A 100 -12.04 -0.67 12.83
C LEU A 100 -11.10 -1.76 13.34
N LEU A 101 -9.80 -1.59 13.18
CA LEU A 101 -8.80 -2.56 13.66
C LEU A 101 -8.84 -2.69 15.19
N ALA A 102 -8.92 -1.57 15.91
CA ALA A 102 -9.04 -1.58 17.37
C ALA A 102 -10.33 -2.28 17.85
N HIS A 103 -11.44 -2.02 17.17
CA HIS A 103 -12.72 -2.69 17.46
C HIS A 103 -12.63 -4.20 17.23
N THR A 104 -12.03 -4.61 16.11
CA THR A 104 -11.86 -6.03 15.76
C THR A 104 -11.05 -6.77 16.83
N ALA A 105 -9.96 -6.16 17.33
CA ALA A 105 -9.17 -6.72 18.42
C ALA A 105 -9.96 -6.75 19.74
N LYS A 106 -10.69 -5.69 20.08
CA LYS A 106 -11.53 -5.62 21.27
C LYS A 106 -12.59 -6.73 21.31
N GLU A 107 -13.21 -7.00 20.18
CA GLU A 107 -14.23 -8.06 20.03
C GLU A 107 -13.61 -9.47 19.91
N LYS A 108 -12.26 -9.59 20.00
CA LYS A 108 -11.50 -10.84 19.95
C LYS A 108 -11.54 -11.60 18.62
N PHE A 109 -11.78 -10.89 17.52
CA PHE A 109 -11.66 -11.43 16.16
C PHE A 109 -10.27 -11.23 15.54
N MET A 110 -9.38 -10.53 16.25
CA MET A 110 -8.00 -10.29 15.85
C MET A 110 -7.11 -10.25 17.10
N GLU A 111 -5.92 -10.82 17.01
CA GLU A 111 -4.92 -10.74 18.09
C GLU A 111 -4.47 -9.27 18.27
N PRO A 112 -4.42 -8.74 19.52
CA PRO A 112 -4.02 -7.36 19.76
C PRO A 112 -2.64 -6.98 19.20
N ALA A 113 -1.70 -7.94 19.16
CA ALA A 113 -0.37 -7.74 18.59
C ALA A 113 -0.38 -7.31 17.11
N ILE A 114 -1.45 -7.63 16.37
CA ILE A 114 -1.60 -7.21 14.95
C ILE A 114 -1.75 -5.69 14.83
N LEU A 115 -2.27 -5.01 15.86
CA LEU A 115 -2.37 -3.54 15.88
C LEU A 115 -1.00 -2.86 15.76
N ASP A 116 0.05 -3.49 16.27
CA ASP A 116 1.42 -2.96 16.23
C ASP A 116 2.14 -3.25 14.90
N MET A 117 1.53 -4.06 14.03
CA MET A 117 2.12 -4.43 12.74
C MET A 117 1.98 -3.34 11.68
N CYS A 118 1.14 -2.34 11.90
CA CYS A 118 1.01 -1.17 11.04
C CYS A 118 1.00 0.12 11.87
N LYS A 119 1.50 1.19 11.28
CA LYS A 119 1.57 2.51 11.92
C LYS A 119 0.73 3.52 11.16
N PHE A 120 0.27 4.56 11.86
CA PHE A 120 -0.49 5.68 11.27
C PHE A 120 0.30 6.96 11.50
N MET A 121 0.72 7.60 10.42
CA MET A 121 1.53 8.81 10.43
C MET A 121 0.82 9.93 9.67
N ASP A 122 0.78 11.12 10.26
CA ASP A 122 0.06 12.27 9.69
C ASP A 122 0.96 13.10 8.75
N LYS A 123 2.27 12.95 8.88
CA LYS A 123 3.26 13.71 8.11
C LYS A 123 4.15 12.79 7.29
N PRO A 124 4.48 13.19 6.04
CA PRO A 124 5.35 12.39 5.17
C PRO A 124 6.74 12.15 5.77
N GLU A 125 7.29 13.13 6.48
CA GLU A 125 8.62 13.07 7.09
C GLU A 125 8.71 11.95 8.14
N GLU A 126 7.62 11.71 8.89
CA GLU A 126 7.56 10.66 9.92
C GLU A 126 7.51 9.25 9.31
N ILE A 127 7.12 9.12 8.03
CA ILE A 127 7.01 7.84 7.33
C ILE A 127 8.39 7.32 6.92
N LEU A 128 9.33 8.23 6.64
CA LEU A 128 10.67 7.89 6.13
C LEU A 128 11.70 7.68 7.24
N ASP A 129 11.39 8.10 8.46
CA ASP A 129 12.20 7.90 9.67
C ASP A 129 11.90 6.52 10.31
#